data_09e68877425e1e7425610085db19f68f
#
_entry.id   09e68877425e1e7425610085db19f68f
#
_cell.length_a   1.000
_cell.length_b   1.000
_cell.length_c   1.000
_cell.angle_alpha   90.00
_cell.angle_beta   90.00
_cell.angle_gamma   90.00
#
_symmetry.space_group_name_H-M   'P 1'
#
loop_
_entity.id
_entity.type
_entity.pdbx_description
1 polymer ?
#
loop_
_entity_poly.entity_id
_entity_poly.type
_entity_poly.pdbx_seq_one_letter_code
_entity_poly.pdbx_strand_id
1 'polypeptide(L)'
;MACLRIWRNRKRSALRMAHHCCDVSPARHNACMNTFTDAIQFAQSYEVPWPRDPHAAPLPGQVPFGVHHGDPAPWNVLRGPVHMRGGVSGVVLQRGVEVAAWGAPDRADQTFSVAKTYLALLAGVANARGLLPDVDEPVVARVPGIGFDSAHNQSITWAHLLEQTSEWEGTCFGLPDTVDRYRTVSHDPRPPAGVKGDARPLQTPGTYWEYNDVRINQLSLALLHLFRQPLPEVFLHTILQPLGGGEGFRWEGYDDAWTEIVDASGTKRRVQSVPGGTHWGGGVSISARDQARIAEWMRSGGRHRDEQVVSTQWLARMAEPCAIAPFYGWLTWLNRDGRNFPGASTQASFMIGAGGHYVWIEPAHEAVVVVRWLDSAHAPGFIERIAAALSKH
;
A
#
# COMPACT_ATOMS: atom_id res chain seq x y z
N MET A 1 -43.76 -28.87 27.14
CA MET A 1 -43.68 -27.47 27.52
C MET A 1 -42.34 -27.14 28.20
N ALA A 2 -41.24 -27.35 27.50
CA ALA A 2 -39.89 -27.09 28.08
C ALA A 2 -38.87 -26.51 27.05
N CYS A 3 -39.30 -25.96 25.91
CA CYS A 3 -38.41 -25.45 24.86
C CYS A 3 -38.49 -23.94 24.57
N LEU A 4 -39.19 -23.14 25.38
CA LEU A 4 -39.42 -21.72 25.10
C LEU A 4 -38.75 -20.73 26.11
N ARG A 5 -37.89 -21.24 27.02
CA ARG A 5 -37.20 -20.37 28.02
C ARG A 5 -35.71 -20.11 27.79
N ILE A 6 -35.08 -20.70 26.77
CA ILE A 6 -33.62 -20.53 26.52
C ILE A 6 -33.33 -19.40 25.52
N TRP A 7 -34.33 -18.91 24.80
CA TRP A 7 -34.14 -17.91 23.74
C TRP A 7 -34.20 -16.45 24.20
N ARG A 8 -34.62 -16.16 25.44
CA ARG A 8 -34.72 -14.76 25.96
C ARG A 8 -33.49 -14.25 26.71
N ASN A 9 -32.55 -15.12 27.11
CA ASN A 9 -31.37 -14.68 27.85
C ASN A 9 -30.11 -14.42 26.98
N ARG A 10 -30.12 -14.78 25.68
CA ARG A 10 -28.98 -14.47 24.78
C ARG A 10 -29.07 -13.09 24.12
N LYS A 11 -30.18 -12.39 24.18
CA LYS A 11 -30.32 -11.02 23.62
C LYS A 11 -29.91 -9.91 24.59
N ARG A 12 -29.67 -10.20 25.87
CA ARG A 12 -29.22 -9.18 26.83
C ARG A 12 -27.71 -9.13 27.06
N SER A 13 -26.94 -10.12 26.65
CA SER A 13 -25.48 -10.10 26.72
C SER A 13 -24.80 -9.52 25.46
N ALA A 14 -25.50 -9.51 24.33
CA ALA A 14 -24.97 -8.94 23.07
C ALA A 14 -25.06 -7.40 22.98
N LEU A 15 -25.80 -6.76 23.87
CA LEU A 15 -25.96 -5.29 23.87
C LEU A 15 -25.04 -4.56 24.88
N ARG A 16 -24.12 -5.25 25.55
CA ARG A 16 -23.17 -4.62 26.50
C ARG A 16 -21.71 -4.60 26.06
N MET A 17 -21.37 -5.05 24.85
CA MET A 17 -19.99 -5.00 24.33
C MET A 17 -19.81 -4.06 23.14
N ALA A 18 -20.78 -3.21 22.83
CA ALA A 18 -20.70 -2.29 21.68
C ALA A 18 -20.41 -0.82 22.04
N HIS A 19 -20.02 -0.49 23.27
CA HIS A 19 -19.68 0.88 23.66
C HIS A 19 -18.44 0.91 24.58
N HIS A 20 -17.26 0.63 24.00
CA HIS A 20 -16.00 1.20 24.44
C HIS A 20 -15.43 2.04 23.30
N CYS A 21 -16.23 2.95 22.75
CA CYS A 21 -15.71 4.20 22.24
C CYS A 21 -15.25 4.96 23.49
N CYS A 22 -13.95 5.12 23.67
CA CYS A 22 -13.40 6.00 24.67
C CYS A 22 -14.01 7.40 24.46
N ASP A 23 -14.88 7.82 25.36
CA ASP A 23 -15.37 9.20 25.47
C ASP A 23 -14.18 10.10 25.80
N VAL A 24 -13.45 10.51 24.76
CA VAL A 24 -12.51 11.63 24.89
C VAL A 24 -13.36 12.87 25.05
N SER A 25 -13.30 13.49 26.23
CA SER A 25 -14.09 14.68 26.49
C SER A 25 -13.80 15.74 25.40
N PRO A 26 -14.80 16.56 24.99
CA PRO A 26 -14.61 17.58 23.95
C PRO A 26 -13.42 18.52 24.24
N ALA A 27 -13.10 18.76 25.49
CA ALA A 27 -11.95 19.57 25.89
C ALA A 27 -10.60 18.87 25.57
N ARG A 28 -10.50 17.55 25.74
CA ARG A 28 -9.30 16.80 25.36
C ARG A 28 -9.16 16.71 23.85
N HIS A 29 -10.25 16.50 23.11
CA HIS A 29 -10.23 16.50 21.65
C HIS A 29 -9.75 17.84 21.09
N ASN A 30 -10.23 18.98 21.60
CA ASN A 30 -9.78 20.31 21.20
C ASN A 30 -8.31 20.58 21.56
N ALA A 31 -7.82 20.13 22.71
CA ALA A 31 -6.42 20.27 23.10
C ALA A 31 -5.50 19.45 22.18
N CYS A 32 -5.89 18.23 21.81
CA CYS A 32 -5.18 17.39 20.85
C CYS A 32 -5.08 18.04 19.46
N MET A 33 -6.20 18.55 18.93
CA MET A 33 -6.22 19.25 17.62
C MET A 33 -5.26 20.42 17.59
N ASN A 34 -5.13 21.20 18.69
CA ASN A 34 -4.20 22.32 18.76
C ASN A 34 -2.72 21.89 18.62
N THR A 35 -2.36 20.68 19.08
CA THR A 35 -0.98 20.19 19.00
C THR A 35 -0.55 19.90 17.57
N PHE A 36 -1.46 19.46 16.69
CA PHE A 36 -1.18 19.13 15.30
C PHE A 36 -1.47 20.28 14.32
N THR A 37 -1.96 21.43 14.79
CA THR A 37 -2.40 22.55 13.93
C THR A 37 -1.31 23.01 12.97
N ASP A 38 -0.07 23.17 13.44
CA ASP A 38 1.06 23.62 12.59
C ASP A 38 1.33 22.64 11.44
N ALA A 39 1.37 21.34 11.74
CA ALA A 39 1.58 20.30 10.73
C ALA A 39 0.42 20.25 9.71
N ILE A 40 -0.82 20.41 10.17
CA ILE A 40 -2.01 20.40 9.32
C ILE A 40 -2.02 21.62 8.39
N GLN A 41 -1.77 22.81 8.91
CA GLN A 41 -1.70 24.04 8.13
C GLN A 41 -0.56 23.96 7.10
N PHE A 42 0.59 23.44 7.52
CA PHE A 42 1.72 23.20 6.63
C PHE A 42 1.32 22.27 5.47
N ALA A 43 0.72 21.11 5.77
CA ALA A 43 0.29 20.18 4.72
C ALA A 43 -0.73 20.83 3.76
N GLN A 44 -1.70 21.58 4.28
CA GLN A 44 -2.71 22.27 3.47
C GLN A 44 -2.14 23.39 2.58
N SER A 45 -1.01 23.97 2.99
CA SER A 45 -0.32 25.01 2.22
C SER A 45 0.48 24.47 1.03
N TYR A 46 0.79 23.17 1.03
CA TYR A 46 1.64 22.53 0.03
C TYR A 46 0.93 21.31 -0.61
N GLU A 47 -0.23 21.57 -1.24
CA GLU A 47 -0.92 20.57 -2.05
C GLU A 47 -0.10 20.23 -3.29
N VAL A 48 -0.08 18.92 -3.66
CA VAL A 48 0.57 18.48 -4.91
C VAL A 48 0.06 19.28 -6.11
N PRO A 49 0.94 19.75 -7.01
CA PRO A 49 0.55 20.62 -8.12
C PRO A 49 -0.06 19.84 -9.30
N TRP A 50 -0.94 18.91 -9.01
CA TRP A 50 -1.69 18.15 -10.02
C TRP A 50 -3.13 18.67 -10.14
N PRO A 51 -3.74 18.65 -11.33
CA PRO A 51 -5.18 18.91 -11.47
C PRO A 51 -6.01 17.99 -10.58
N ARG A 52 -7.16 18.45 -10.10
CA ARG A 52 -8.10 17.58 -9.37
C ARG A 52 -8.88 16.66 -10.30
N ASP A 53 -9.16 17.14 -11.51
CA ASP A 53 -9.62 16.31 -12.61
C ASP A 53 -8.40 15.78 -13.36
N PRO A 54 -8.17 14.45 -13.38
CA PRO A 54 -7.00 13.85 -14.04
C PRO A 54 -7.00 14.04 -15.57
N HIS A 55 -8.13 14.38 -16.18
CA HIS A 55 -8.28 14.63 -17.61
C HIS A 55 -8.15 16.11 -17.97
N ALA A 56 -8.11 17.00 -16.98
CA ALA A 56 -7.96 18.43 -17.23
C ALA A 56 -6.55 18.80 -17.65
N ALA A 57 -6.43 19.77 -18.55
CA ALA A 57 -5.15 20.39 -18.83
C ALA A 57 -4.61 21.08 -17.56
N PRO A 58 -3.30 20.99 -17.28
CA PRO A 58 -2.70 21.68 -16.15
C PRO A 58 -2.88 23.20 -16.24
N LEU A 59 -3.25 23.82 -15.13
CA LEU A 59 -3.26 25.26 -14.99
C LEU A 59 -1.82 25.79 -14.75
N PRO A 60 -1.58 27.12 -14.88
CA PRO A 60 -0.29 27.70 -14.53
C PRO A 60 0.16 27.27 -13.11
N GLY A 61 1.38 26.74 -12.99
CA GLY A 61 1.94 26.20 -11.75
C GLY A 61 1.54 24.74 -11.45
N GLN A 62 0.72 24.11 -12.27
CA GLN A 62 0.44 22.68 -12.20
C GLN A 62 1.26 21.89 -13.21
N VAL A 63 1.43 20.58 -12.92
CA VAL A 63 2.00 19.58 -13.82
C VAL A 63 0.92 18.56 -14.19
N PRO A 64 1.06 17.82 -15.31
CA PRO A 64 0.09 16.79 -15.68
C PRO A 64 -0.16 15.78 -14.56
N PHE A 65 -1.39 15.30 -14.46
CA PHE A 65 -1.77 14.32 -13.46
C PHE A 65 -1.03 12.98 -13.66
N GLY A 66 -0.43 12.48 -12.58
CA GLY A 66 0.22 11.18 -12.56
C GLY A 66 1.65 11.18 -13.12
N VAL A 67 2.29 10.03 -13.06
CA VAL A 67 3.71 9.86 -13.40
C VAL A 67 3.93 9.22 -14.77
N HIS A 68 2.88 8.73 -15.44
CA HIS A 68 2.98 8.07 -16.74
C HIS A 68 3.52 9.00 -17.85
N HIS A 69 3.37 10.30 -17.69
CA HIS A 69 3.94 11.29 -18.61
C HIS A 69 5.48 11.29 -18.67
N GLY A 70 6.13 10.72 -17.67
CA GLY A 70 7.58 10.53 -17.66
C GLY A 70 8.06 9.29 -18.40
N ASP A 71 7.14 8.46 -18.92
CA ASP A 71 7.49 7.27 -19.67
C ASP A 71 7.80 7.59 -21.13
N PRO A 72 8.69 6.81 -21.78
CA PRO A 72 8.88 6.92 -23.23
C PRO A 72 7.62 6.41 -23.96
N ALA A 73 7.33 7.00 -25.14
CA ALA A 73 6.28 6.48 -26.01
C ALA A 73 6.64 5.04 -26.45
N PRO A 74 5.64 4.13 -26.59
CA PRO A 74 4.21 4.32 -26.48
C PRO A 74 3.64 4.11 -25.07
N TRP A 75 4.48 4.07 -24.02
CA TRP A 75 4.08 3.68 -22.67
C TRP A 75 3.56 4.83 -21.82
N ASN A 76 3.66 6.06 -22.32
CA ASN A 76 3.22 7.30 -21.65
C ASN A 76 1.71 7.56 -21.76
N VAL A 77 0.92 6.52 -21.68
CA VAL A 77 -0.54 6.57 -21.79
C VAL A 77 -1.23 5.89 -20.61
N LEU A 78 -2.41 6.34 -20.26
CA LEU A 78 -3.25 5.66 -19.28
C LEU A 78 -3.81 4.38 -19.89
N ARG A 79 -3.83 3.31 -19.10
CA ARG A 79 -4.29 1.98 -19.46
C ARG A 79 -5.44 1.48 -18.58
N GLY A 80 -5.72 2.19 -17.52
CA GLY A 80 -6.82 1.91 -16.61
C GLY A 80 -7.49 3.18 -16.12
N PRO A 81 -8.58 3.06 -15.37
CA PRO A 81 -9.36 4.20 -14.91
C PRO A 81 -8.55 5.12 -13.99
N VAL A 82 -8.81 6.40 -14.08
CA VAL A 82 -8.36 7.43 -13.15
C VAL A 82 -9.57 8.23 -12.68
N HIS A 83 -9.51 8.73 -11.45
CA HIS A 83 -10.66 9.38 -10.81
C HIS A 83 -10.29 10.77 -10.32
N MET A 84 -11.29 11.66 -10.26
CA MET A 84 -11.13 12.98 -9.63
C MET A 84 -10.62 12.82 -8.21
N ARG A 85 -9.58 13.58 -7.87
CA ARG A 85 -8.96 13.56 -6.53
C ARG A 85 -9.54 14.60 -5.58
N GLY A 86 -9.39 14.35 -4.28
CA GLY A 86 -9.63 15.33 -3.23
C GLY A 86 -8.49 16.34 -3.09
N GLY A 87 -8.63 17.23 -2.13
CA GLY A 87 -7.55 18.07 -1.61
C GLY A 87 -6.71 17.36 -0.56
N VAL A 88 -5.72 18.07 -0.02
CA VAL A 88 -4.90 17.56 1.08
C VAL A 88 -5.78 17.10 2.22
N SER A 89 -5.59 15.87 2.66
CA SER A 89 -6.34 15.28 3.76
C SER A 89 -5.48 14.29 4.52
N GLY A 90 -5.83 14.01 5.76
CA GLY A 90 -5.09 13.05 6.55
C GLY A 90 -5.74 12.71 7.88
N VAL A 91 -5.07 11.78 8.58
CA VAL A 91 -5.46 11.24 9.89
C VAL A 91 -4.21 10.96 10.71
N VAL A 92 -4.26 11.23 11.99
CA VAL A 92 -3.26 10.78 12.97
C VAL A 92 -3.97 9.90 14.00
N LEU A 93 -3.51 8.66 14.13
CA LEU A 93 -3.84 7.79 15.25
C LEU A 93 -2.65 7.76 16.22
N GLN A 94 -2.91 7.83 17.51
CA GLN A 94 -1.91 7.54 18.55
C GLN A 94 -2.52 6.60 19.59
N ARG A 95 -1.83 5.49 19.87
CA ARG A 95 -2.33 4.40 20.73
C ARG A 95 -3.71 3.90 20.31
N GLY A 96 -3.95 3.82 18.99
CA GLY A 96 -5.22 3.37 18.41
C GLY A 96 -6.37 4.40 18.44
N VAL A 97 -6.12 5.61 18.94
CA VAL A 97 -7.13 6.68 19.02
C VAL A 97 -6.87 7.75 17.95
N GLU A 98 -7.91 8.20 17.25
CA GLU A 98 -7.81 9.33 16.32
C GLU A 98 -7.62 10.63 17.13
N VAL A 99 -6.43 11.22 17.00
CA VAL A 99 -6.05 12.47 17.70
C VAL A 99 -6.08 13.68 16.79
N ALA A 100 -6.03 13.48 15.48
CA ALA A 100 -6.24 14.53 14.49
C ALA A 100 -6.78 13.97 13.17
N ALA A 101 -7.63 14.75 12.50
CA ALA A 101 -8.06 14.50 11.12
C ALA A 101 -8.31 15.84 10.42
N TRP A 102 -8.04 15.90 9.11
CA TRP A 102 -8.26 17.11 8.31
C TRP A 102 -8.62 16.81 6.86
N GLY A 103 -9.15 17.81 6.17
CA GLY A 103 -9.64 17.69 4.80
C GLY A 103 -10.85 16.76 4.70
N ALA A 104 -10.82 15.85 3.73
CA ALA A 104 -11.85 14.85 3.54
C ALA A 104 -11.28 13.43 3.78
N PRO A 105 -11.03 13.01 5.03
CA PRO A 105 -10.35 11.76 5.35
C PRO A 105 -11.15 10.50 5.00
N ASP A 106 -12.48 10.62 4.87
CA ASP A 106 -13.38 9.52 4.47
C ASP A 106 -13.50 9.37 2.96
N ARG A 107 -13.03 10.35 2.18
CA ARG A 107 -13.06 10.24 0.72
C ARG A 107 -12.10 9.15 0.26
N ALA A 108 -12.59 8.22 -0.56
CA ALA A 108 -11.74 7.25 -1.25
C ALA A 108 -11.03 7.92 -2.44
N ASP A 109 -9.71 8.03 -2.37
CA ASP A 109 -8.85 8.53 -3.44
C ASP A 109 -7.86 7.46 -3.88
N GLN A 110 -7.38 7.55 -5.14
CA GLN A 110 -6.32 6.68 -5.64
C GLN A 110 -5.05 6.86 -4.81
N THR A 111 -4.41 5.75 -4.42
CA THR A 111 -3.28 5.76 -3.48
C THR A 111 -1.95 5.48 -4.14
N PHE A 112 -1.96 5.20 -5.44
CA PHE A 112 -0.76 4.84 -6.20
C PHE A 112 0.03 3.70 -5.52
N SER A 113 1.33 3.84 -5.37
CA SER A 113 2.21 2.77 -4.91
C SER A 113 2.03 2.34 -3.45
N VAL A 114 1.15 2.98 -2.67
CA VAL A 114 0.70 2.42 -1.38
C VAL A 114 0.14 1.00 -1.57
N ALA A 115 -0.48 0.73 -2.72
CA ALA A 115 -1.00 -0.59 -3.08
C ALA A 115 0.05 -1.72 -3.04
N LYS A 116 1.35 -1.40 -3.22
CA LYS A 116 2.42 -2.40 -3.14
C LYS A 116 2.47 -3.07 -1.77
N THR A 117 2.38 -2.28 -0.71
CA THR A 117 2.37 -2.83 0.66
C THR A 117 1.11 -3.70 0.89
N TYR A 118 0.00 -3.38 0.24
CA TYR A 118 -1.20 -4.23 0.30
C TYR A 118 -1.00 -5.58 -0.40
N LEU A 119 -0.20 -5.64 -1.45
CA LEU A 119 0.21 -6.93 -2.05
C LEU A 119 1.09 -7.73 -1.07
N ALA A 120 2.01 -7.09 -0.33
CA ALA A 120 2.78 -7.77 0.71
C ALA A 120 1.89 -8.29 1.85
N LEU A 121 0.83 -7.57 2.23
CA LEU A 121 -0.16 -8.06 3.18
C LEU A 121 -0.95 -9.24 2.63
N LEU A 122 -1.34 -9.22 1.36
CA LEU A 122 -2.00 -10.36 0.70
C LEU A 122 -1.09 -11.59 0.63
N ALA A 123 0.20 -11.41 0.35
CA ALA A 123 1.17 -12.50 0.44
C ALA A 123 1.25 -13.06 1.88
N GLY A 124 1.14 -12.20 2.90
CA GLY A 124 1.03 -12.60 4.30
C GLY A 124 -0.26 -13.38 4.62
N VAL A 125 -1.37 -12.99 4.03
CA VAL A 125 -2.63 -13.76 4.10
C VAL A 125 -2.48 -15.13 3.43
N ALA A 126 -1.81 -15.18 2.26
CA ALA A 126 -1.51 -16.45 1.58
C ALA A 126 -0.62 -17.36 2.44
N ASN A 127 0.39 -16.80 3.11
CA ASN A 127 1.25 -17.53 4.04
C ASN A 127 0.43 -18.07 5.23
N ALA A 128 -0.38 -17.24 5.87
CA ALA A 128 -1.22 -17.66 7.00
C ALA A 128 -2.23 -18.75 6.63
N ARG A 129 -2.66 -18.79 5.36
CA ARG A 129 -3.57 -19.83 4.82
C ARG A 129 -2.83 -21.08 4.30
N GLY A 130 -1.49 -21.12 4.39
CA GLY A 130 -0.68 -22.24 3.88
C GLY A 130 -0.60 -22.32 2.35
N LEU A 131 -1.09 -21.30 1.63
CA LEU A 131 -0.96 -21.20 0.18
C LEU A 131 0.48 -20.83 -0.24
N LEU A 132 1.19 -20.10 0.60
CA LEU A 132 2.58 -19.67 0.45
C LEU A 132 3.37 -20.01 1.72
N PRO A 133 3.71 -21.27 1.98
CA PRO A 133 4.39 -21.68 3.21
C PRO A 133 5.85 -21.20 3.28
N ASP A 134 6.50 -21.07 2.13
CA ASP A 134 7.90 -20.66 2.00
C ASP A 134 8.04 -19.55 0.96
N VAL A 135 8.57 -18.40 1.36
CA VAL A 135 8.78 -17.25 0.47
C VAL A 135 10.04 -17.39 -0.38
N ASP A 136 10.95 -18.26 0.02
CA ASP A 136 12.20 -18.53 -0.70
C ASP A 136 12.04 -19.61 -1.77
N GLU A 137 10.87 -20.26 -1.86
CA GLU A 137 10.58 -21.15 -2.97
C GLU A 137 10.37 -20.35 -4.29
N PRO A 138 10.77 -20.92 -5.46
CA PRO A 138 10.50 -20.29 -6.73
C PRO A 138 9.00 -20.10 -7.01
N VAL A 139 8.64 -18.93 -7.55
CA VAL A 139 7.23 -18.61 -7.88
C VAL A 139 6.63 -19.64 -8.83
N VAL A 140 7.40 -20.10 -9.83
CA VAL A 140 6.97 -21.08 -10.82
C VAL A 140 6.51 -22.41 -10.20
N ALA A 141 7.01 -22.76 -9.01
CA ALA A 141 6.61 -24.00 -8.32
C ALA A 141 5.13 -23.96 -7.87
N ARG A 142 4.58 -22.78 -7.64
CA ARG A 142 3.16 -22.60 -7.24
C ARG A 142 2.26 -22.16 -8.38
N VAL A 143 2.75 -21.30 -9.23
CA VAL A 143 1.96 -20.65 -10.30
C VAL A 143 2.72 -20.69 -11.63
N PRO A 144 2.80 -21.86 -12.29
CA PRO A 144 3.45 -21.98 -13.59
C PRO A 144 2.61 -21.32 -14.70
N GLY A 145 3.24 -21.04 -15.84
CA GLY A 145 2.54 -20.61 -17.06
C GLY A 145 2.14 -19.13 -17.10
N ILE A 146 2.66 -18.30 -16.18
CA ILE A 146 2.38 -16.85 -16.13
C ILE A 146 3.63 -15.98 -16.28
N GLY A 147 4.69 -16.50 -16.88
CA GLY A 147 5.92 -15.74 -17.16
C GLY A 147 7.12 -16.07 -16.27
N PHE A 148 7.01 -17.04 -15.34
CA PHE A 148 8.12 -17.50 -14.51
C PHE A 148 8.82 -18.77 -15.05
N ASP A 149 8.43 -19.25 -16.23
CA ASP A 149 8.89 -20.54 -16.76
C ASP A 149 10.18 -20.42 -17.61
N SER A 150 10.67 -19.20 -17.87
CA SER A 150 11.90 -19.01 -18.65
C SER A 150 13.15 -19.43 -17.88
N ALA A 151 14.25 -19.68 -18.59
CA ALA A 151 15.53 -20.03 -17.97
C ALA A 151 16.03 -18.97 -16.96
N HIS A 152 15.72 -17.69 -17.21
CA HIS A 152 16.06 -16.60 -16.29
C HIS A 152 15.09 -16.54 -15.11
N ASN A 153 13.78 -16.57 -15.37
CA ASN A 153 12.76 -16.30 -14.34
C ASN A 153 12.48 -17.47 -13.40
N GLN A 154 12.82 -18.71 -13.77
CA GLN A 154 12.50 -19.91 -12.99
C GLN A 154 13.11 -19.94 -11.59
N SER A 155 14.16 -19.16 -11.34
CA SER A 155 14.82 -19.03 -10.03
C SER A 155 14.27 -17.87 -9.18
N ILE A 156 13.34 -17.08 -9.72
CA ILE A 156 12.74 -15.96 -8.99
C ILE A 156 11.85 -16.50 -7.88
N THR A 157 12.12 -16.07 -6.64
CA THR A 157 11.33 -16.42 -5.44
C THR A 157 10.30 -15.35 -5.14
N TRP A 158 9.34 -15.65 -4.27
CA TRP A 158 8.40 -14.68 -3.75
C TRP A 158 9.11 -13.57 -2.96
N ALA A 159 10.16 -13.93 -2.19
CA ALA A 159 10.99 -12.96 -1.48
C ALA A 159 11.64 -11.94 -2.45
N HIS A 160 12.17 -12.39 -3.58
CA HIS A 160 12.75 -11.51 -4.60
C HIS A 160 11.72 -10.49 -5.14
N LEU A 161 10.46 -10.89 -5.32
CA LEU A 161 9.40 -9.98 -5.74
C LEU A 161 9.03 -8.99 -4.63
N LEU A 162 8.90 -9.46 -3.39
CA LEU A 162 8.58 -8.63 -2.22
C LEU A 162 9.69 -7.61 -1.90
N GLU A 163 10.95 -7.94 -2.17
CA GLU A 163 12.11 -7.06 -1.99
C GLU A 163 12.41 -6.16 -3.19
N GLN A 164 11.72 -6.35 -4.33
CA GLN A 164 12.04 -5.71 -5.61
C GLN A 164 13.46 -6.04 -6.13
N THR A 165 13.91 -7.26 -5.89
CA THR A 165 15.19 -7.81 -6.36
C THR A 165 15.01 -8.90 -7.40
N SER A 166 13.80 -9.06 -7.93
CA SER A 166 13.46 -10.19 -8.82
C SER A 166 14.18 -10.20 -10.15
N GLU A 167 14.56 -9.03 -10.69
CA GLU A 167 15.14 -8.93 -12.04
C GLU A 167 14.32 -9.72 -13.09
N TRP A 168 13.00 -9.77 -12.91
CA TRP A 168 12.09 -10.49 -13.77
C TRP A 168 12.16 -9.98 -15.21
N GLU A 169 12.14 -10.89 -16.18
CA GLU A 169 12.14 -10.61 -17.61
C GLU A 169 10.78 -10.96 -18.21
N GLY A 170 10.16 -10.00 -18.90
CA GLY A 170 8.91 -10.29 -19.60
C GLY A 170 8.04 -9.09 -19.85
N THR A 171 6.79 -9.39 -20.15
CA THR A 171 5.72 -8.42 -20.43
C THR A 171 4.49 -8.78 -19.61
N CYS A 172 4.04 -7.86 -18.76
CA CYS A 172 2.81 -8.01 -17.98
C CYS A 172 1.72 -7.13 -18.60
N PHE A 173 0.67 -7.75 -19.14
CA PHE A 173 -0.43 -7.06 -19.82
C PHE A 173 0.05 -6.00 -20.83
N GLY A 174 0.98 -6.39 -21.71
CA GLY A 174 1.51 -5.53 -22.75
C GLY A 174 2.54 -4.48 -22.29
N LEU A 175 2.86 -4.40 -21.01
CA LEU A 175 3.93 -3.54 -20.49
C LEU A 175 5.21 -4.36 -20.29
N PRO A 176 6.29 -4.11 -21.03
CA PRO A 176 7.57 -4.78 -20.80
C PRO A 176 8.23 -4.24 -19.51
N ASP A 177 8.95 -5.08 -18.80
CA ASP A 177 9.68 -4.68 -17.59
C ASP A 177 10.73 -3.61 -17.86
N THR A 178 11.23 -3.53 -19.11
CA THR A 178 12.19 -2.52 -19.55
C THR A 178 11.70 -1.10 -19.38
N VAL A 179 10.39 -0.86 -19.41
CA VAL A 179 9.83 0.50 -19.29
C VAL A 179 10.18 1.16 -17.94
N ASP A 180 10.36 0.36 -16.90
CA ASP A 180 10.70 0.82 -15.55
C ASP A 180 12.15 0.52 -15.13
N ARG A 181 13.01 0.03 -16.05
CA ARG A 181 14.43 -0.12 -15.77
C ARG A 181 15.08 1.25 -15.56
N TYR A 182 16.02 1.34 -14.63
CA TYR A 182 16.66 2.58 -14.20
C TYR A 182 15.68 3.65 -13.66
N ARG A 183 14.48 3.23 -13.23
CA ARG A 183 13.53 4.17 -12.63
C ARG A 183 14.07 4.76 -11.35
N THR A 184 14.11 6.08 -11.29
CA THR A 184 14.42 6.84 -10.07
C THR A 184 13.13 7.13 -9.31
N VAL A 185 13.13 6.95 -8.01
CA VAL A 185 12.04 7.31 -7.10
C VAL A 185 12.57 8.17 -5.96
N SER A 186 11.75 9.10 -5.47
CA SER A 186 12.17 10.16 -4.54
C SER A 186 12.79 9.71 -3.22
N HIS A 187 12.53 8.46 -2.81
CA HIS A 187 13.02 7.90 -1.55
C HIS A 187 14.11 6.83 -1.75
N ASP A 188 14.59 6.63 -2.97
CA ASP A 188 15.81 5.88 -3.23
C ASP A 188 17.01 6.81 -2.98
N PRO A 189 17.84 6.56 -1.95
CA PRO A 189 18.98 7.43 -1.66
C PRO A 189 20.16 7.24 -2.61
N ARG A 190 20.09 6.25 -3.51
CA ARG A 190 21.15 5.96 -4.47
C ARG A 190 21.08 6.91 -5.66
N PRO A 191 22.22 7.24 -6.28
CA PRO A 191 22.23 8.02 -7.50
C PRO A 191 21.58 7.22 -8.65
N PRO A 192 20.98 7.89 -9.65
CA PRO A 192 20.51 7.23 -10.87
C PRO A 192 21.65 6.44 -11.55
N ALA A 193 21.39 5.18 -11.88
CA ALA A 193 22.35 4.31 -12.54
C ALA A 193 22.25 4.35 -14.08
N GLY A 194 21.23 5.00 -14.62
CA GLY A 194 20.95 5.13 -16.05
C GLY A 194 19.72 5.98 -16.32
N VAL A 195 19.23 5.98 -17.53
CA VAL A 195 18.01 6.67 -17.94
C VAL A 195 16.84 5.68 -17.93
N LYS A 196 15.72 6.09 -17.35
CA LYS A 196 14.51 5.26 -17.28
C LYS A 196 14.11 4.75 -18.68
N GLY A 197 13.92 3.45 -18.78
CA GLY A 197 13.54 2.79 -20.02
C GLY A 197 14.71 2.26 -20.87
N ASP A 198 15.95 2.62 -20.54
CA ASP A 198 17.12 2.09 -21.23
C ASP A 198 17.27 0.57 -21.03
N ALA A 199 17.69 -0.10 -22.09
CA ALA A 199 18.01 -1.50 -22.02
C ALA A 199 19.31 -1.73 -21.21
N ARG A 200 19.29 -2.75 -20.36
CA ARG A 200 20.48 -3.30 -19.71
C ARG A 200 20.37 -4.82 -19.58
N PRO A 201 21.49 -5.54 -19.47
CA PRO A 201 21.45 -6.93 -19.06
C PRO A 201 20.78 -7.08 -17.69
N LEU A 202 19.95 -8.11 -17.53
CA LEU A 202 19.42 -8.48 -16.22
C LEU A 202 20.52 -9.07 -15.35
N GLN A 203 20.47 -8.77 -14.06
CA GLN A 203 21.32 -9.40 -13.07
C GLN A 203 20.67 -10.71 -12.59
N THR A 204 21.42 -11.53 -11.88
CA THR A 204 20.85 -12.70 -11.20
C THR A 204 19.77 -12.28 -10.22
N PRO A 205 18.59 -12.92 -10.17
CA PRO A 205 17.56 -12.64 -9.18
C PRO A 205 18.13 -12.63 -7.75
N GLY A 206 17.74 -11.63 -6.97
CA GLY A 206 18.25 -11.40 -5.62
C GLY A 206 19.52 -10.54 -5.52
N THR A 207 20.18 -10.18 -6.63
CA THR A 207 21.46 -9.47 -6.59
C THR A 207 21.39 -7.99 -6.99
N TYR A 208 20.26 -7.52 -7.49
CA TYR A 208 20.05 -6.13 -7.91
C TYR A 208 18.69 -5.63 -7.48
N TRP A 209 18.66 -4.53 -6.76
CA TRP A 209 17.42 -3.86 -6.35
C TRP A 209 17.02 -2.78 -7.35
N GLU A 210 15.78 -2.83 -7.81
CA GLU A 210 15.22 -1.83 -8.72
C GLU A 210 13.72 -1.66 -8.49
N TYR A 211 13.28 -0.42 -8.31
CA TYR A 211 11.85 -0.12 -8.16
C TYR A 211 11.15 -0.20 -9.52
N ASN A 212 10.44 -1.30 -9.77
CA ASN A 212 9.85 -1.62 -11.06
C ASN A 212 8.38 -2.05 -10.92
N ASP A 213 7.45 -1.23 -11.42
CA ASP A 213 6.01 -1.46 -11.28
C ASP A 213 5.53 -2.67 -12.10
N VAL A 214 6.16 -2.96 -13.25
CA VAL A 214 5.79 -4.11 -14.10
C VAL A 214 6.03 -5.42 -13.35
N ARG A 215 7.15 -5.53 -12.63
CA ARG A 215 7.49 -6.70 -11.79
C ARG A 215 6.52 -6.85 -10.63
N ILE A 216 6.05 -5.74 -10.06
CA ILE A 216 5.03 -5.77 -9.00
C ILE A 216 3.65 -6.12 -9.56
N ASN A 217 3.31 -5.69 -10.77
CA ASN A 217 2.10 -6.17 -11.46
C ASN A 217 2.16 -7.68 -11.71
N GLN A 218 3.34 -8.21 -12.01
CA GLN A 218 3.57 -9.65 -12.14
C GLN A 218 3.42 -10.39 -10.79
N LEU A 219 3.85 -9.80 -9.66
CA LEU A 219 3.55 -10.31 -8.32
C LEU A 219 2.03 -10.34 -8.07
N SER A 220 1.32 -9.27 -8.43
CA SER A 220 -0.14 -9.23 -8.31
C SER A 220 -0.81 -10.34 -9.10
N LEU A 221 -0.39 -10.56 -10.36
CA LEU A 221 -0.88 -11.68 -11.18
C LEU A 221 -0.58 -13.04 -10.54
N ALA A 222 0.63 -13.21 -9.99
CA ALA A 222 1.01 -14.45 -9.31
C ALA A 222 0.13 -14.71 -8.06
N LEU A 223 -0.11 -13.68 -7.24
CA LEU A 223 -1.01 -13.78 -6.08
C LEU A 223 -2.46 -14.08 -6.50
N LEU A 224 -2.95 -13.48 -7.58
CA LEU A 224 -4.27 -13.77 -8.13
C LEU A 224 -4.43 -15.27 -8.47
N HIS A 225 -3.45 -15.85 -9.16
CA HIS A 225 -3.44 -17.28 -9.49
C HIS A 225 -3.27 -18.16 -8.25
N LEU A 226 -2.47 -17.74 -7.27
CA LEU A 226 -2.28 -18.44 -6.00
C LEU A 226 -3.56 -18.50 -5.17
N PHE A 227 -4.27 -17.37 -5.03
CA PHE A 227 -5.56 -17.32 -4.31
C PHE A 227 -6.70 -17.96 -5.09
N ARG A 228 -6.60 -17.99 -6.43
CA ARG A 228 -7.68 -18.44 -7.31
C ARG A 228 -8.98 -17.62 -7.11
N GLN A 229 -8.82 -16.36 -6.72
CA GLN A 229 -9.87 -15.38 -6.42
C GLN A 229 -9.38 -13.98 -6.77
N PRO A 230 -10.28 -13.05 -7.17
CA PRO A 230 -9.91 -11.64 -7.37
C PRO A 230 -9.27 -11.03 -6.11
N LEU A 231 -8.10 -10.43 -6.24
CA LEU A 231 -7.39 -9.84 -5.11
C LEU A 231 -8.19 -8.73 -4.38
N PRO A 232 -8.97 -7.87 -5.07
CA PRO A 232 -9.83 -6.90 -4.40
C PRO A 232 -10.82 -7.54 -3.42
N GLU A 233 -11.41 -8.68 -3.79
CA GLU A 233 -12.34 -9.44 -2.93
C GLU A 233 -11.61 -10.02 -1.72
N VAL A 234 -10.43 -10.64 -1.94
CA VAL A 234 -9.61 -11.18 -0.85
C VAL A 234 -9.23 -10.07 0.12
N PHE A 235 -8.74 -8.93 -0.37
CA PHE A 235 -8.33 -7.80 0.47
C PHE A 235 -9.49 -7.22 1.26
N LEU A 236 -10.62 -6.95 0.58
CA LEU A 236 -11.81 -6.39 1.19
C LEU A 236 -12.34 -7.28 2.33
N HIS A 237 -12.54 -8.56 2.05
CA HIS A 237 -13.19 -9.46 3.01
C HIS A 237 -12.26 -9.95 4.12
N THR A 238 -10.94 -10.05 3.84
CA THR A 238 -10.00 -10.60 4.81
C THR A 238 -9.36 -9.53 5.69
N ILE A 239 -9.16 -8.31 5.16
CA ILE A 239 -8.46 -7.24 5.88
C ILE A 239 -9.40 -6.07 6.17
N LEU A 240 -9.99 -5.47 5.14
CA LEU A 240 -10.59 -4.15 5.27
C LEU A 240 -11.93 -4.17 6.02
N GLN A 241 -12.85 -5.05 5.63
CA GLN A 241 -14.15 -5.18 6.31
C GLN A 241 -14.05 -5.63 7.77
N PRO A 242 -13.21 -6.61 8.15
CA PRO A 242 -13.00 -6.93 9.56
C PRO A 242 -12.55 -5.73 10.40
N LEU A 243 -11.76 -4.82 9.82
CA LEU A 243 -11.31 -3.58 10.48
C LEU A 243 -12.38 -2.47 10.49
N GLY A 244 -13.59 -2.74 9.98
CA GLY A 244 -14.69 -1.79 9.93
C GLY A 244 -14.56 -0.73 8.84
N GLY A 245 -13.78 -1.02 7.80
CA GLY A 245 -13.59 -0.17 6.62
C GLY A 245 -14.23 -0.73 5.35
N GLY A 246 -13.95 -0.07 4.23
CA GLY A 246 -14.33 -0.53 2.89
C GLY A 246 -15.35 0.35 2.17
N GLU A 247 -15.83 1.41 2.78
CA GLU A 247 -16.71 2.34 2.09
C GLU A 247 -15.95 3.06 0.96
N GLY A 248 -16.47 2.95 -0.26
CA GLY A 248 -15.86 3.52 -1.46
C GLY A 248 -14.56 2.84 -1.90
N PHE A 249 -14.15 1.74 -1.25
CA PHE A 249 -12.97 0.97 -1.67
C PHE A 249 -13.16 0.42 -3.09
N ARG A 250 -12.12 0.61 -3.90
CA ARG A 250 -11.97 0.00 -5.22
C ARG A 250 -10.51 -0.40 -5.43
N TRP A 251 -10.31 -1.49 -6.15
CA TRP A 251 -8.99 -1.84 -6.67
C TRP A 251 -9.20 -2.27 -8.12
N GLU A 252 -8.86 -1.39 -9.03
CA GLU A 252 -9.20 -1.50 -10.45
C GLU A 252 -7.96 -1.88 -11.27
N GLY A 253 -8.13 -2.76 -12.24
CA GLY A 253 -7.06 -3.18 -13.16
C GLY A 253 -6.95 -2.27 -14.38
N TYR A 254 -6.00 -2.61 -15.28
CA TYR A 254 -5.96 -2.02 -16.62
C TYR A 254 -7.07 -2.61 -17.48
N ASP A 255 -7.52 -1.87 -18.51
CA ASP A 255 -8.61 -2.28 -19.38
C ASP A 255 -8.36 -3.63 -20.09
N ASP A 256 -7.09 -3.97 -20.32
CA ASP A 256 -6.63 -5.21 -20.95
C ASP A 256 -6.07 -6.25 -19.95
N ALA A 257 -6.07 -5.99 -18.64
CA ALA A 257 -5.49 -6.86 -17.61
C ALA A 257 -6.42 -8.04 -17.22
N TRP A 258 -6.95 -8.75 -18.21
CA TRP A 258 -7.84 -9.89 -17.98
C TRP A 258 -7.10 -11.21 -18.14
N THR A 259 -7.33 -12.12 -17.19
CA THR A 259 -6.79 -13.49 -17.22
C THR A 259 -7.87 -14.51 -16.83
N GLU A 260 -7.62 -15.78 -17.16
CA GLU A 260 -8.45 -16.89 -16.66
C GLU A 260 -7.82 -17.49 -15.40
N ILE A 261 -8.65 -17.74 -14.40
CA ILE A 261 -8.29 -18.56 -13.23
C ILE A 261 -9.24 -19.74 -13.14
N VAL A 262 -8.79 -20.81 -12.47
CA VAL A 262 -9.66 -21.90 -12.04
C VAL A 262 -9.92 -21.70 -10.56
N ASP A 263 -11.14 -21.33 -10.18
CA ASP A 263 -11.48 -21.08 -8.79
C ASP A 263 -11.47 -22.35 -7.90
N ALA A 264 -11.76 -22.21 -6.63
CA ALA A 264 -11.73 -23.32 -5.67
C ALA A 264 -12.77 -24.42 -5.99
N SER A 265 -13.84 -24.09 -6.74
CA SER A 265 -14.85 -25.07 -7.20
C SER A 265 -14.43 -25.83 -8.47
N GLY A 266 -13.28 -25.47 -9.09
CA GLY A 266 -12.83 -26.00 -10.37
C GLY A 266 -13.42 -25.28 -11.59
N THR A 267 -14.15 -24.17 -11.37
CA THR A 267 -14.79 -23.41 -12.45
C THR A 267 -13.80 -22.41 -13.03
N LYS A 268 -13.71 -22.36 -14.37
CA LYS A 268 -12.97 -21.32 -15.07
C LYS A 268 -13.68 -19.98 -14.98
N ARG A 269 -12.97 -18.97 -14.56
CA ARG A 269 -13.46 -17.58 -14.45
C ARG A 269 -12.50 -16.64 -15.13
N ARG A 270 -13.04 -15.72 -15.94
CA ARG A 270 -12.28 -14.57 -16.44
C ARG A 270 -12.33 -13.47 -15.38
N VAL A 271 -11.18 -13.06 -14.89
CA VAL A 271 -11.03 -12.05 -13.83
C VAL A 271 -10.01 -11.00 -14.23
N GLN A 272 -10.11 -9.81 -13.66
CA GLN A 272 -9.16 -8.74 -13.89
C GLN A 272 -8.03 -8.83 -12.86
N SER A 273 -6.79 -8.82 -13.32
CA SER A 273 -5.63 -8.57 -12.45
C SER A 273 -5.54 -7.08 -12.13
N VAL A 274 -5.08 -6.77 -10.93
CA VAL A 274 -4.96 -5.39 -10.46
C VAL A 274 -3.50 -4.99 -10.30
N PRO A 275 -3.12 -3.73 -10.60
CA PRO A 275 -1.74 -3.29 -10.45
C PRO A 275 -1.38 -3.05 -8.98
N GLY A 276 -0.10 -3.21 -8.66
CA GLY A 276 0.49 -2.79 -7.38
C GLY A 276 0.93 -1.33 -7.37
N GLY A 277 0.67 -0.59 -8.43
CA GLY A 277 0.84 0.84 -8.57
C GLY A 277 -0.16 1.36 -9.59
N THR A 278 -0.29 2.67 -9.70
CA THR A 278 -1.31 3.29 -10.57
C THR A 278 -0.70 4.20 -11.62
N HIS A 279 0.55 4.00 -11.93
CA HIS A 279 1.30 4.87 -12.85
C HIS A 279 0.66 4.92 -14.23
N TRP A 280 0.01 3.83 -14.68
CA TRP A 280 -0.77 3.81 -15.92
C TRP A 280 -2.29 3.78 -15.68
N GLY A 281 -2.77 4.27 -14.55
CA GLY A 281 -4.17 4.19 -14.16
C GLY A 281 -4.52 2.88 -13.43
N GLY A 282 -5.77 2.76 -13.01
CA GLY A 282 -6.20 1.68 -12.11
C GLY A 282 -5.61 1.80 -10.70
N GLY A 283 -5.51 0.69 -9.97
CA GLY A 283 -4.99 0.64 -8.61
C GLY A 283 -6.03 0.89 -7.53
N VAL A 284 -5.55 1.09 -6.30
CA VAL A 284 -6.39 1.20 -5.11
C VAL A 284 -6.92 2.61 -4.94
N SER A 285 -8.24 2.73 -4.76
CA SER A 285 -8.90 3.89 -4.18
C SER A 285 -9.45 3.52 -2.80
N ILE A 286 -9.07 4.26 -1.77
CA ILE A 286 -9.39 3.98 -0.37
C ILE A 286 -9.38 5.26 0.46
N SER A 287 -10.11 5.32 1.57
CA SER A 287 -10.12 6.47 2.46
C SER A 287 -8.84 6.59 3.30
N ALA A 288 -8.49 7.79 3.77
CA ALA A 288 -7.37 7.97 4.69
C ALA A 288 -7.60 7.25 6.03
N ARG A 289 -8.85 7.22 6.51
CA ARG A 289 -9.19 6.48 7.74
C ARG A 289 -9.01 4.99 7.57
N ASP A 290 -9.37 4.41 6.43
CA ASP A 290 -9.14 3.00 6.19
C ASP A 290 -7.66 2.67 6.07
N GLN A 291 -6.87 3.55 5.43
CA GLN A 291 -5.41 3.43 5.43
C GLN A 291 -4.84 3.45 6.86
N ALA A 292 -5.33 4.36 7.70
CA ALA A 292 -4.91 4.46 9.11
C ALA A 292 -5.31 3.20 9.90
N ARG A 293 -6.52 2.64 9.69
CA ARG A 293 -6.96 1.38 10.32
C ARG A 293 -6.05 0.21 9.95
N ILE A 294 -5.71 0.08 8.67
CA ILE A 294 -4.79 -0.97 8.20
C ILE A 294 -3.41 -0.80 8.84
N ALA A 295 -2.86 0.40 8.84
CA ALA A 295 -1.55 0.67 9.40
C ALA A 295 -1.50 0.46 10.92
N GLU A 296 -2.55 0.84 11.64
CA GLU A 296 -2.67 0.58 13.08
C GLU A 296 -2.81 -0.92 13.37
N TRP A 297 -3.57 -1.64 12.56
CA TRP A 297 -3.66 -3.09 12.65
C TRP A 297 -2.30 -3.75 12.39
N MET A 298 -1.53 -3.29 11.41
CA MET A 298 -0.15 -3.76 11.19
C MET A 298 0.73 -3.48 12.41
N ARG A 299 0.71 -2.24 12.94
CA ARG A 299 1.48 -1.84 14.12
C ARG A 299 1.13 -2.68 15.34
N SER A 300 -0.13 -3.07 15.48
CA SER A 300 -0.67 -3.87 16.58
C SER A 300 -0.48 -5.38 16.39
N GLY A 301 0.29 -5.82 15.39
CA GLY A 301 0.66 -7.22 15.22
C GLY A 301 -0.27 -8.06 14.35
N GLY A 302 -1.17 -7.45 13.57
CA GLY A 302 -1.93 -8.15 12.52
C GLY A 302 -3.09 -9.02 13.00
N ARG A 303 -3.55 -8.84 14.24
CA ARG A 303 -4.71 -9.55 14.80
C ARG A 303 -5.98 -8.75 14.60
N HIS A 304 -7.06 -9.45 14.33
CA HIS A 304 -8.41 -8.90 14.42
C HIS A 304 -9.24 -9.78 15.35
N ARG A 305 -9.67 -9.25 16.49
CA ARG A 305 -10.34 -10.02 17.58
C ARG A 305 -9.42 -11.21 17.98
N ASP A 306 -9.95 -12.44 17.82
CA ASP A 306 -9.22 -13.67 18.15
C ASP A 306 -8.48 -14.28 16.95
N GLU A 307 -8.60 -13.70 15.76
CA GLU A 307 -7.99 -14.22 14.53
C GLU A 307 -6.67 -13.53 14.20
N GLN A 308 -5.64 -14.31 13.90
CA GLN A 308 -4.37 -13.86 13.36
C GLN A 308 -4.45 -13.91 11.83
N VAL A 309 -4.77 -12.79 11.20
CA VAL A 309 -4.99 -12.68 9.74
C VAL A 309 -3.66 -12.69 8.98
N VAL A 310 -2.68 -11.96 9.50
CA VAL A 310 -1.28 -11.97 9.04
C VAL A 310 -0.41 -12.13 10.25
N SER A 311 0.55 -13.05 10.23
CA SER A 311 1.38 -13.35 11.40
C SER A 311 2.23 -12.14 11.81
N THR A 312 2.48 -12.01 13.13
CA THR A 312 3.39 -10.98 13.66
C THR A 312 4.80 -11.12 13.06
N GLN A 313 5.24 -12.36 12.81
CA GLN A 313 6.52 -12.62 12.15
C GLN A 313 6.53 -12.09 10.71
N TRP A 314 5.45 -12.25 9.95
CA TRP A 314 5.34 -11.71 8.60
C TRP A 314 5.45 -10.18 8.60
N LEU A 315 4.71 -9.51 9.50
CA LEU A 315 4.76 -8.05 9.63
C LEU A 315 6.14 -7.56 10.05
N ALA A 316 6.84 -8.31 10.92
CA ALA A 316 8.23 -8.01 11.27
C ALA A 316 9.15 -8.12 10.04
N ARG A 317 9.02 -9.18 9.24
CA ARG A 317 9.77 -9.36 7.98
C ARG A 317 9.50 -8.24 6.97
N MET A 318 8.26 -7.73 6.87
CA MET A 318 7.96 -6.58 6.01
C MET A 318 8.77 -5.34 6.40
N ALA A 319 9.13 -5.21 7.67
CA ALA A 319 9.92 -4.10 8.20
C ALA A 319 11.43 -4.44 8.35
N GLU A 320 11.89 -5.61 7.94
CA GLU A 320 13.33 -5.95 7.90
C GLU A 320 13.99 -5.37 6.65
N PRO A 321 15.17 -4.77 6.77
CA PRO A 321 15.91 -4.23 5.65
C PRO A 321 16.30 -5.30 4.64
N CYS A 322 16.08 -5.05 3.35
CA CYS A 322 16.68 -5.82 2.27
C CYS A 322 18.22 -5.69 2.34
N ALA A 323 18.94 -6.80 2.23
CA ALA A 323 20.40 -6.85 2.41
C ALA A 323 21.15 -5.90 1.45
N ILE A 324 20.64 -5.71 0.24
CA ILE A 324 21.25 -4.87 -0.80
C ILE A 324 20.60 -3.49 -0.95
N ALA A 325 19.48 -3.23 -0.22
CA ALA A 325 18.75 -1.98 -0.21
C ALA A 325 18.16 -1.72 1.20
N PRO A 326 18.98 -1.36 2.20
CA PRO A 326 18.55 -1.30 3.60
C PRO A 326 17.50 -0.23 3.91
N PHE A 327 17.22 0.64 2.97
CA PHE A 327 16.13 1.63 2.99
C PHE A 327 14.77 1.04 2.57
N TYR A 328 14.71 -0.26 2.20
CA TYR A 328 13.50 -0.94 1.73
C TYR A 328 13.38 -2.32 2.37
N GLY A 329 12.17 -2.68 2.74
CA GLY A 329 11.78 -4.02 3.21
C GLY A 329 10.87 -4.72 2.19
N TRP A 330 9.95 -5.56 2.64
CA TRP A 330 8.97 -6.15 1.75
C TRP A 330 7.90 -5.13 1.36
N LEU A 331 8.08 -4.52 0.19
CA LEU A 331 7.21 -3.49 -0.39
C LEU A 331 6.88 -2.34 0.59
N THR A 332 7.86 -1.99 1.42
CA THR A 332 7.74 -0.99 2.49
C THR A 332 9.03 -0.17 2.57
N TRP A 333 8.92 1.15 2.63
CA TRP A 333 10.05 2.06 2.81
C TRP A 333 10.46 2.14 4.28
N LEU A 334 11.75 2.18 4.55
CA LEU A 334 12.31 2.13 5.90
C LEU A 334 13.18 3.36 6.19
N ASN A 335 13.23 3.76 7.47
CA ASN A 335 14.04 4.88 7.95
C ASN A 335 15.22 4.44 8.82
N ARG A 336 15.89 3.34 8.50
CA ARG A 336 16.87 2.67 9.35
C ARG A 336 18.08 3.52 9.73
N ASP A 337 18.50 4.44 8.87
CA ASP A 337 19.61 5.37 9.14
C ASP A 337 19.14 6.78 9.56
N GLY A 338 17.83 7.01 9.67
CA GLY A 338 17.22 8.29 10.03
C GLY A 338 17.31 9.37 8.94
N ARG A 339 17.85 9.07 7.75
CA ARG A 339 18.11 10.06 6.70
C ARG A 339 16.99 10.13 5.68
N ASN A 340 16.35 9.00 5.42
CA ASN A 340 15.34 8.89 4.37
C ASN A 340 14.08 9.69 4.73
N PHE A 341 13.75 9.74 6.02
CA PHE A 341 12.61 10.47 6.56
C PHE A 341 13.01 11.20 7.84
N PRO A 342 13.67 12.38 7.72
CA PRO A 342 14.09 13.17 8.87
C PRO A 342 12.92 13.50 9.80
N GLY A 343 13.12 13.38 11.10
CA GLY A 343 12.11 13.56 12.13
C GLY A 343 11.37 12.29 12.52
N ALA A 344 11.25 11.30 11.65
CA ALA A 344 10.70 9.99 12.01
C ALA A 344 11.76 9.13 12.72
N SER A 345 11.32 8.20 13.57
CA SER A 345 12.23 7.27 14.24
C SER A 345 12.93 6.32 13.26
N THR A 346 14.05 5.74 13.67
CA THR A 346 14.75 4.71 12.88
C THR A 346 13.97 3.38 12.79
N GLN A 347 12.92 3.23 13.58
CA GLN A 347 12.00 2.10 13.52
C GLN A 347 10.82 2.36 12.58
N ALA A 348 10.66 3.59 12.12
CA ALA A 348 9.56 3.98 11.25
C ALA A 348 9.56 3.24 9.92
N SER A 349 8.36 2.97 9.43
CA SER A 349 8.12 2.41 8.10
C SER A 349 7.03 3.19 7.37
N PHE A 350 7.10 3.22 6.04
CA PHE A 350 6.24 4.03 5.20
C PHE A 350 5.70 3.23 4.03
N MET A 351 4.42 3.40 3.74
CA MET A 351 3.80 3.09 2.47
C MET A 351 3.67 4.40 1.69
N ILE A 352 4.23 4.46 0.49
CA ILE A 352 4.32 5.72 -0.24
C ILE A 352 3.71 5.56 -1.63
N GLY A 353 2.93 6.55 -2.04
CA GLY A 353 2.36 6.64 -3.37
C GLY A 353 2.63 7.98 -4.06
N ALA A 354 2.72 7.96 -5.37
CA ALA A 354 2.81 9.17 -6.17
C ALA A 354 1.67 10.14 -5.84
N GLY A 355 1.88 11.43 -6.06
CA GLY A 355 0.92 12.46 -5.63
C GLY A 355 0.97 12.78 -4.14
N GLY A 356 2.04 12.36 -3.44
CA GLY A 356 2.26 12.71 -2.04
C GLY A 356 1.34 11.97 -1.06
N HIS A 357 1.20 10.68 -1.27
CA HIS A 357 0.52 9.77 -0.34
C HIS A 357 1.55 9.12 0.58
N TYR A 358 1.40 9.34 1.88
CA TYR A 358 2.23 8.73 2.91
C TYR A 358 1.34 8.08 3.96
N VAL A 359 1.58 6.81 4.23
CA VAL A 359 1.06 6.10 5.38
C VAL A 359 2.27 5.72 6.22
N TRP A 360 2.44 6.37 7.34
CA TRP A 360 3.58 6.28 8.22
C TRP A 360 3.22 5.53 9.50
N ILE A 361 3.91 4.43 9.75
CA ILE A 361 3.86 3.69 11.01
C ILE A 361 5.05 4.13 11.86
N GLU A 362 4.77 4.69 13.04
CA GLU A 362 5.77 5.22 13.96
C GLU A 362 5.72 4.48 15.30
N PRO A 363 6.51 3.42 15.45
CA PRO A 363 6.47 2.61 16.67
C PRO A 363 6.93 3.35 17.93
N ALA A 364 7.89 4.27 17.81
CA ALA A 364 8.45 5.00 18.96
C ALA A 364 7.39 5.88 19.66
N HIS A 365 6.36 6.30 18.94
CA HIS A 365 5.26 7.12 19.45
C HIS A 365 3.93 6.36 19.49
N GLU A 366 3.93 5.07 19.24
CA GLU A 366 2.72 4.24 19.09
C GLU A 366 1.69 4.91 18.14
N ALA A 367 2.16 5.46 17.03
CA ALA A 367 1.38 6.29 16.16
C ALA A 367 1.33 5.77 14.72
N VAL A 368 0.26 6.19 14.04
CA VAL A 368 0.06 6.06 12.59
C VAL A 368 -0.34 7.42 12.05
N VAL A 369 0.28 7.82 10.95
CA VAL A 369 -0.01 9.08 10.27
C VAL A 369 -0.32 8.81 8.81
N VAL A 370 -1.43 9.31 8.35
CA VAL A 370 -1.78 9.31 6.93
C VAL A 370 -1.87 10.74 6.44
N VAL A 371 -1.17 11.05 5.36
CA VAL A 371 -1.36 12.30 4.61
C VAL A 371 -1.46 11.97 3.12
N ARG A 372 -2.33 12.68 2.43
CA ARG A 372 -2.57 12.51 1.00
C ARG A 372 -2.54 13.85 0.29
N TRP A 373 -2.07 13.82 -0.95
CA TRP A 373 -1.97 14.97 -1.85
C TRP A 373 -1.04 16.08 -1.33
N LEU A 374 -0.08 15.72 -0.48
CA LEU A 374 1.00 16.61 -0.07
C LEU A 374 2.07 16.64 -1.17
N ASP A 375 2.54 17.83 -1.56
CA ASP A 375 3.72 17.92 -2.42
C ASP A 375 4.91 17.22 -1.76
N SER A 376 5.50 16.24 -2.45
CA SER A 376 6.57 15.40 -1.93
C SER A 376 7.84 16.18 -1.57
N ALA A 377 8.10 17.33 -2.19
CA ALA A 377 9.19 18.23 -1.82
C ALA A 377 9.05 18.77 -0.39
N HIS A 378 7.82 18.82 0.14
CA HIS A 378 7.50 19.31 1.47
C HIS A 378 7.26 18.20 2.50
N ALA A 379 7.36 16.93 2.10
CA ALA A 379 7.17 15.80 3.02
C ALA A 379 8.13 15.81 4.23
N PRO A 380 9.43 16.14 4.11
CA PRO A 380 10.31 16.22 5.28
C PRO A 380 9.82 17.23 6.31
N GLY A 381 9.45 18.44 5.89
CA GLY A 381 8.95 19.48 6.79
C GLY A 381 7.60 19.12 7.46
N PHE A 382 6.76 18.33 6.80
CA PHE A 382 5.55 17.79 7.40
C PHE A 382 5.88 16.72 8.46
N ILE A 383 6.77 15.78 8.14
CA ILE A 383 7.19 14.70 9.04
C ILE A 383 7.80 15.27 10.33
N GLU A 384 8.69 16.26 10.22
CA GLU A 384 9.31 16.93 11.38
C GLU A 384 8.26 17.57 12.30
N ARG A 385 7.24 18.23 11.75
CA ARG A 385 6.16 18.87 12.52
C ARG A 385 5.27 17.85 13.22
N ILE A 386 4.93 16.76 12.53
CA ILE A 386 4.17 15.66 13.13
C ILE A 386 4.98 15.00 14.26
N ALA A 387 6.26 14.71 14.05
CA ALA A 387 7.11 14.11 15.07
C ALA A 387 7.21 15.01 16.33
N ALA A 388 7.36 16.32 16.13
CA ALA A 388 7.36 17.29 17.23
C ALA A 388 6.02 17.35 17.95
N ALA A 389 4.89 17.17 17.25
CA ALA A 389 3.56 17.11 17.84
C ALA A 389 3.36 15.81 18.63
N LEU A 390 3.73 14.65 18.06
CA LEU A 390 3.63 13.34 18.72
C LEU A 390 4.44 13.27 20.03
N SER A 391 5.58 13.95 20.10
CA SER A 391 6.43 13.99 21.29
C SER A 391 5.83 14.79 22.44
N LYS A 392 4.83 15.63 22.19
CA LYS A 392 4.14 16.48 23.18
C LYS A 392 2.81 15.87 23.66
N HIS A 393 2.36 14.80 22.99
CA HIS A 393 1.08 14.15 23.19
C HIS A 393 1.24 12.78 23.89
#